data_df7b8268ff58b3c156326317674d8f9e
#
_entry.id   df7b8268ff58b3c156326317674d8f9e
#
_cell.length_a   1.000
_cell.length_b   1.000
_cell.length_c   1.000
_cell.angle_alpha   90.00
_cell.angle_beta   90.00
_cell.angle_gamma   90.00
#
_symmetry.space_group_name_H-M   'P 1'
#
loop_
_entity.id
_entity.type
_entity.pdbx_description
1 polymer ?
#
loop_
_entity_poly.entity_id
_entity_poly.type
_entity_poly.pdbx_seq_one_letter_code
_entity_poly.pdbx_strand_id
1 'polypeptide(L)'
;MKRYTFLTLAAAGLATIALTSCLDFDSPLDTLTIDQEVVDPTVHRGDPAHIDYNISITEEEFDGVLATLDTYLRQAKGGQYAMRGGKNGDFPGEHAYQRQYSLGPDNYAQYTTVPHYDFMYGTLQSSYDISVEFNPGPNSSYLIVKNAMVPLLNHPAIDSIPEVKAMYLLLFDQASQEITDIHGAFPYDDFLTNKQTAPFTYVGAEHIYKTIIGHIGTITDCLAHYEARPDWYKAKLQRLMDDNFDVCQNKFYGRTGVAEWIRYANSLKLRMAMHCVKAEPQLAHQWAEEAVAAGVIESTDQEFGLYGYQLGFGHPLNMIWISWGDARLSASFESLLMSLGHPYTQGDYPFFKNNGGAIVNTKTGEVLEPDTRIVGLREGIHPGMGQSAATNPMLNYSVFDGDYMAQAPLYLMKLSEVDFLRAEGAIRGWNMGGAAREFYERGIRYAYLFERSEDWQHEMYDALVDDYIQRAEAVPYTYHDPLGMVADEPSVTKIGVAWDEGDSQEVKLEKIITQKYIAAFPNSFEAWVDLRRTGYPRLFPVLNADEGDGTLRYGDIIRRCPFPDTDDASVADIAETGLEALGGEDYQATRIWWDKDVPNF
;
A
#
# COMPACT_ATOMS: atom_id res chain seq x y z
N MET A 1 -40.58 -23.98 30.68
CA MET A 1 -40.91 -23.35 29.38
C MET A 1 -40.46 -21.88 29.38
N LYS A 2 -39.19 -21.55 29.63
CA LYS A 2 -38.66 -20.17 29.58
C LYS A 2 -37.16 -20.11 29.18
N ARG A 3 -36.66 -21.07 28.39
CA ARG A 3 -35.24 -21.10 27.98
C ARG A 3 -35.00 -21.16 26.48
N TYR A 4 -36.06 -21.11 25.65
CA TYR A 4 -35.92 -21.19 24.16
C TYR A 4 -36.16 -19.87 23.43
N THR A 5 -36.52 -18.79 24.11
CA THR A 5 -36.86 -17.50 23.47
C THR A 5 -35.65 -16.57 23.35
N PHE A 6 -34.52 -16.85 23.99
CA PHE A 6 -33.32 -16.00 23.92
C PHE A 6 -32.35 -16.40 22.81
N LEU A 7 -32.39 -17.62 22.34
CA LEU A 7 -31.50 -18.09 21.26
C LEU A 7 -31.99 -17.74 19.86
N THR A 8 -33.29 -17.53 19.70
CA THR A 8 -33.86 -17.12 18.42
C THR A 8 -33.73 -15.62 18.12
N LEU A 9 -33.58 -14.78 19.13
CA LEU A 9 -33.32 -13.34 18.95
C LEU A 9 -31.83 -13.04 18.65
N ALA A 10 -30.90 -13.87 19.15
CA ALA A 10 -29.49 -13.73 18.83
C ALA A 10 -29.15 -14.17 17.41
N ALA A 11 -29.83 -15.22 16.91
CA ALA A 11 -29.66 -15.70 15.53
C ALA A 11 -30.28 -14.74 14.48
N ALA A 12 -31.39 -14.06 14.83
CA ALA A 12 -32.01 -13.06 13.96
C ALA A 12 -31.20 -11.74 13.93
N GLY A 13 -30.49 -11.41 15.02
CA GLY A 13 -29.61 -10.23 15.10
C GLY A 13 -28.33 -10.40 14.30
N LEU A 14 -27.77 -11.61 14.24
CA LEU A 14 -26.57 -11.92 13.47
C LEU A 14 -26.85 -12.04 11.96
N ALA A 15 -28.05 -12.52 11.58
CA ALA A 15 -28.44 -12.59 10.18
C ALA A 15 -28.76 -11.22 9.56
N THR A 16 -29.21 -10.24 10.37
CA THR A 16 -29.45 -8.86 9.90
C THR A 16 -28.17 -8.05 9.76
N ILE A 17 -27.12 -8.34 10.52
CA ILE A 17 -25.84 -7.64 10.39
C ILE A 17 -25.07 -8.10 9.15
N ALA A 18 -25.24 -9.35 8.72
CA ALA A 18 -24.60 -9.87 7.52
C ALA A 18 -25.26 -9.42 6.21
N LEU A 19 -26.50 -8.92 6.25
CA LEU A 19 -27.25 -8.49 5.05
C LEU A 19 -27.22 -6.97 4.81
N THR A 20 -26.72 -6.17 5.78
CA THR A 20 -26.64 -4.72 5.63
C THR A 20 -25.27 -4.20 5.21
N SER A 21 -24.24 -5.07 5.14
CA SER A 21 -22.86 -4.62 4.84
C SER A 21 -22.63 -4.22 3.38
N CYS A 22 -23.50 -4.64 2.46
CA CYS A 22 -23.37 -4.32 1.03
C CYS A 22 -24.39 -3.32 0.48
N LEU A 23 -25.38 -2.90 1.25
CA LEU A 23 -26.48 -2.08 0.73
C LEU A 23 -26.67 -0.73 1.43
N ASP A 24 -25.95 -0.44 2.50
CA ASP A 24 -26.05 0.84 3.20
C ASP A 24 -24.80 1.67 2.88
N PHE A 25 -24.78 2.25 1.70
CA PHE A 25 -23.77 3.19 1.22
C PHE A 25 -24.03 4.64 1.63
N ASP A 26 -24.92 4.88 2.55
CA ASP A 26 -24.83 6.09 3.36
C ASP A 26 -23.55 5.94 4.20
N SER A 27 -22.44 6.25 3.52
CA SER A 27 -21.11 6.14 4.09
C SER A 27 -21.05 6.93 5.39
N PRO A 28 -20.57 6.35 6.49
CA PRO A 28 -20.16 7.14 7.65
C PRO A 28 -19.18 8.26 7.31
N LEU A 29 -18.57 8.23 6.10
CA LEU A 29 -17.74 9.31 5.57
C LEU A 29 -18.54 10.60 5.30
N ASP A 30 -19.84 10.52 4.99
CA ASP A 30 -20.73 11.70 4.92
C ASP A 30 -21.03 12.29 6.31
N THR A 31 -20.76 11.53 7.37
CA THR A 31 -20.89 11.97 8.77
C THR A 31 -19.56 12.14 9.47
N LEU A 32 -18.43 11.94 8.79
CA LEU A 32 -17.16 12.48 9.23
C LEU A 32 -17.15 13.99 9.00
N THR A 33 -18.03 14.66 9.66
CA THR A 33 -17.70 15.97 10.18
C THR A 33 -16.56 15.75 11.18
N ILE A 34 -15.34 15.63 10.69
CA ILE A 34 -14.20 16.26 11.37
C ILE A 34 -14.81 17.60 11.72
N ASP A 35 -14.90 17.96 12.99
CA ASP A 35 -15.53 19.19 13.43
C ASP A 35 -15.03 20.33 12.53
N GLN A 36 -15.75 20.64 11.47
CA GLN A 36 -15.38 21.68 10.50
C GLN A 36 -15.40 23.06 11.16
N GLU A 37 -15.98 23.16 12.35
CA GLU A 37 -15.93 24.36 13.18
C GLU A 37 -14.52 24.69 13.69
N VAL A 38 -13.58 23.74 13.70
CA VAL A 38 -12.20 23.95 14.17
C VAL A 38 -11.29 24.50 13.08
N VAL A 39 -11.63 24.26 11.81
CA VAL A 39 -10.83 24.73 10.68
C VAL A 39 -11.47 25.99 10.11
N ASP A 40 -11.14 27.15 10.67
CA ASP A 40 -11.40 28.41 10.01
C ASP A 40 -10.51 28.52 8.77
N PRO A 41 -11.02 28.38 7.54
CA PRO A 41 -10.22 28.46 6.32
C PRO A 41 -9.65 29.86 6.08
N THR A 42 -10.00 30.85 6.93
CA THR A 42 -9.47 32.20 6.88
C THR A 42 -8.26 32.40 7.82
N VAL A 43 -7.97 31.45 8.71
CA VAL A 43 -6.83 31.55 9.62
C VAL A 43 -5.55 31.28 8.84
N HIS A 44 -4.78 32.31 8.74
CA HIS A 44 -3.45 32.53 8.26
C HIS A 44 -2.77 31.31 7.58
N ARG A 45 -2.66 31.43 6.28
CA ARG A 45 -1.93 30.44 5.48
C ARG A 45 -0.43 30.65 5.72
N GLY A 46 0.17 29.80 6.57
CA GLY A 46 1.60 29.60 6.57
C GLY A 46 2.05 29.00 5.23
N ASP A 47 3.34 28.92 5.00
CA ASP A 47 3.88 28.06 3.95
C ASP A 47 4.04 26.64 4.56
N PRO A 48 3.17 25.67 4.22
CA PRO A 48 3.16 24.35 4.86
C PRO A 48 4.44 23.55 4.61
N ALA A 49 5.18 23.86 3.55
CA ALA A 49 6.43 23.20 3.20
C ALA A 49 7.67 23.96 3.72
N HIS A 50 7.51 25.21 4.12
CA HIS A 50 8.62 25.97 4.71
C HIS A 50 8.90 25.51 6.14
N ILE A 51 10.14 25.09 6.41
CA ILE A 51 10.58 24.63 7.73
C ILE A 51 11.78 25.47 8.15
N ASP A 52 11.57 26.45 9.06
CA ASP A 52 12.66 27.18 9.70
C ASP A 52 13.03 26.50 11.02
N TYR A 53 14.12 25.74 11.02
CA TYR A 53 14.60 25.03 12.22
C TYR A 53 15.63 25.86 13.04
N ASN A 54 15.98 27.08 12.61
CA ASN A 54 16.89 27.98 13.35
C ASN A 54 16.16 28.83 14.39
N ILE A 55 14.92 28.51 14.69
CA ILE A 55 14.11 29.19 15.68
C ILE A 55 14.62 28.97 17.11
N SER A 56 14.41 29.96 17.96
CA SER A 56 14.61 29.86 19.40
C SER A 56 13.27 30.03 20.11
N ILE A 57 12.95 29.13 21.02
CA ILE A 57 11.73 29.12 21.81
C ILE A 57 12.05 28.83 23.27
N THR A 58 11.35 29.47 24.19
CA THR A 58 11.41 29.15 25.62
C THR A 58 10.54 27.97 25.98
N GLU A 59 10.74 27.37 27.15
CA GLU A 59 9.94 26.24 27.63
C GLU A 59 8.46 26.63 27.83
N GLU A 60 8.18 27.85 28.31
CA GLU A 60 6.81 28.37 28.49
C GLU A 60 6.10 28.58 27.14
N GLU A 61 6.82 29.15 26.16
CA GLU A 61 6.27 29.30 24.79
C GLU A 61 6.00 27.95 24.14
N PHE A 62 6.85 26.95 24.35
CA PHE A 62 6.64 25.59 23.84
C PHE A 62 5.34 24.99 24.39
N ASP A 63 5.08 25.12 25.70
CA ASP A 63 3.84 24.65 26.32
C ASP A 63 2.61 25.42 25.78
N GLY A 64 2.76 26.72 25.54
CA GLY A 64 1.71 27.54 24.91
C GLY A 64 1.38 27.09 23.47
N VAL A 65 2.41 26.74 22.71
CA VAL A 65 2.27 26.17 21.34
C VAL A 65 1.51 24.84 21.38
N LEU A 66 1.88 23.92 22.29
CA LEU A 66 1.19 22.64 22.42
C LEU A 66 -0.28 22.81 22.79
N ALA A 67 -0.60 23.73 23.73
CA ALA A 67 -1.98 24.02 24.09
C ALA A 67 -2.78 24.58 22.90
N THR A 68 -2.15 25.39 22.05
CA THR A 68 -2.78 25.96 20.85
C THR A 68 -3.03 24.89 19.79
N LEU A 69 -2.12 23.93 19.64
CA LEU A 69 -2.16 22.89 18.60
C LEU A 69 -2.85 21.60 19.04
N ASP A 70 -3.32 21.47 20.28
CA ASP A 70 -3.83 20.20 20.85
C ASP A 70 -4.88 19.51 19.95
N THR A 71 -5.85 20.25 19.45
CA THR A 71 -6.91 19.69 18.58
C THR A 71 -6.34 19.28 17.21
N TYR A 72 -5.47 20.09 16.62
CA TYR A 72 -4.85 19.79 15.32
C TYR A 72 -3.93 18.57 15.40
N LEU A 73 -3.16 18.44 16.48
CA LEU A 73 -2.30 17.29 16.73
C LEU A 73 -3.09 16.00 16.90
N ARG A 74 -4.23 16.05 17.61
CA ARG A 74 -5.13 14.88 17.74
C ARG A 74 -5.75 14.49 16.40
N GLN A 75 -6.16 15.46 15.58
CA GLN A 75 -6.66 15.18 14.24
C GLN A 75 -5.58 14.58 13.34
N ALA A 76 -4.40 15.18 13.29
CA ALA A 76 -3.28 14.70 12.50
C ALA A 76 -2.83 13.29 12.91
N LYS A 77 -2.84 12.99 14.22
CA LYS A 77 -2.63 11.62 14.72
C LYS A 77 -3.65 10.64 14.13
N GLY A 78 -4.92 11.03 14.07
CA GLY A 78 -5.99 10.22 13.45
C GLY A 78 -5.72 9.91 11.98
N GLY A 79 -5.11 10.85 11.23
CA GLY A 79 -4.76 10.67 9.83
C GLY A 79 -3.73 9.57 9.57
N GLN A 80 -2.85 9.28 10.52
CA GLN A 80 -1.88 8.19 10.39
C GLN A 80 -2.55 6.83 10.22
N TYR A 81 -3.67 6.61 10.90
CA TYR A 81 -4.40 5.34 10.81
C TYR A 81 -5.02 5.13 9.43
N ALA A 82 -5.32 6.21 8.71
CA ALA A 82 -5.87 6.15 7.37
C ALA A 82 -4.81 5.87 6.29
N MET A 83 -3.52 6.06 6.56
CA MET A 83 -2.46 5.84 5.56
C MET A 83 -2.43 4.42 4.98
N ARG A 84 -2.92 3.44 5.73
CA ARG A 84 -3.12 2.06 5.27
C ARG A 84 -4.51 1.55 5.59
N GLY A 85 -5.48 2.45 5.72
CA GLY A 85 -6.87 2.13 5.95
C GLY A 85 -7.14 1.37 7.25
N GLY A 86 -6.22 1.38 8.22
CA GLY A 86 -6.35 0.60 9.45
C GLY A 86 -7.48 1.06 10.34
N LYS A 87 -7.66 2.37 10.47
CA LYS A 87 -8.70 2.97 11.30
C LYS A 87 -9.00 4.39 10.82
N ASN A 88 -10.25 4.80 11.01
CA ASN A 88 -10.68 6.17 10.75
C ASN A 88 -11.40 6.72 12.00
N GLY A 89 -10.69 7.46 12.84
CA GLY A 89 -11.21 7.87 14.14
C GLY A 89 -11.60 6.65 14.98
N ASP A 90 -12.86 6.57 15.39
CA ASP A 90 -13.41 5.41 16.13
C ASP A 90 -13.97 4.31 15.21
N PHE A 91 -13.93 4.50 13.89
CA PHE A 91 -14.49 3.56 12.91
C PHE A 91 -13.38 2.67 12.30
N PRO A 92 -13.70 1.42 11.94
CA PRO A 92 -12.84 0.59 11.11
C PRO A 92 -12.54 1.28 9.77
N GLY A 93 -11.31 1.15 9.30
CA GLY A 93 -10.85 1.77 8.04
C GLY A 93 -10.99 0.88 6.80
N GLU A 94 -11.67 -0.27 6.91
CA GLU A 94 -11.73 -1.30 5.88
C GLU A 94 -12.30 -0.78 4.57
N HIS A 95 -13.37 0.02 4.61
CA HIS A 95 -13.95 0.58 3.38
C HIS A 95 -13.00 1.54 2.66
N ALA A 96 -12.27 2.39 3.39
CA ALA A 96 -11.29 3.28 2.80
C ALA A 96 -10.12 2.49 2.18
N TYR A 97 -9.67 1.44 2.88
CA TYR A 97 -8.67 0.51 2.35
C TYR A 97 -9.18 -0.22 1.10
N GLN A 98 -10.40 -0.73 1.13
CA GLN A 98 -11.00 -1.44 0.01
C GLN A 98 -11.06 -0.55 -1.24
N ARG A 99 -11.49 0.69 -1.10
CA ARG A 99 -11.59 1.64 -2.22
C ARG A 99 -10.23 2.04 -2.79
N GLN A 100 -9.24 2.31 -1.94
CA GLN A 100 -7.94 2.80 -2.39
C GLN A 100 -6.97 1.68 -2.80
N TYR A 101 -7.04 0.51 -2.16
CA TYR A 101 -6.06 -0.56 -2.34
C TYR A 101 -6.68 -1.86 -2.85
N SER A 102 -7.67 -2.43 -2.15
CA SER A 102 -8.11 -3.79 -2.40
C SER A 102 -8.84 -3.99 -3.72
N LEU A 103 -9.68 -3.06 -4.14
CA LEU A 103 -10.39 -3.11 -5.43
C LEU A 103 -9.63 -2.46 -6.59
N GLY A 104 -8.50 -1.87 -6.32
CA GLY A 104 -7.59 -1.28 -7.30
C GLY A 104 -6.25 -1.99 -7.31
N PRO A 105 -5.21 -1.41 -6.68
CA PRO A 105 -3.84 -1.92 -6.73
C PRO A 105 -3.68 -3.41 -6.40
N ASP A 106 -4.46 -3.99 -5.46
CA ASP A 106 -4.39 -5.42 -5.14
C ASP A 106 -4.76 -6.29 -6.35
N ASN A 107 -5.78 -5.87 -7.14
CA ASN A 107 -6.13 -6.54 -8.39
C ASN A 107 -5.14 -6.23 -9.51
N TYR A 108 -4.65 -4.98 -9.60
CA TYR A 108 -3.74 -4.56 -10.67
C TYR A 108 -2.35 -5.18 -10.53
N ALA A 109 -1.89 -5.37 -9.30
CA ALA A 109 -0.70 -6.16 -8.99
C ALA A 109 -0.95 -7.67 -9.09
N GLN A 110 -2.18 -8.09 -9.29
CA GLN A 110 -2.58 -9.50 -9.35
C GLN A 110 -2.22 -10.28 -8.07
N TYR A 111 -2.39 -9.68 -6.91
CA TYR A 111 -2.41 -10.42 -5.65
C TYR A 111 -3.78 -11.05 -5.41
N THR A 112 -4.82 -10.38 -5.88
CA THR A 112 -6.22 -10.75 -5.67
C THR A 112 -7.01 -10.77 -6.97
N THR A 113 -8.14 -11.47 -6.89
CA THR A 113 -9.22 -11.39 -7.88
C THR A 113 -10.55 -11.31 -7.13
N VAL A 114 -11.48 -10.53 -7.66
CA VAL A 114 -12.83 -10.37 -7.10
C VAL A 114 -13.68 -11.59 -7.46
N PRO A 115 -14.25 -12.31 -6.47
CA PRO A 115 -14.96 -13.56 -6.72
C PRO A 115 -16.46 -13.41 -7.05
N HIS A 116 -17.02 -12.19 -7.07
CA HIS A 116 -18.47 -11.96 -7.31
C HIS A 116 -18.72 -10.61 -8.01
N TYR A 117 -19.94 -10.50 -8.58
CA TYR A 117 -20.40 -9.31 -9.32
C TYR A 117 -21.02 -8.20 -8.46
N ASP A 118 -21.20 -8.45 -7.17
CA ASP A 118 -22.08 -7.61 -6.35
C ASP A 118 -21.45 -6.29 -5.88
N PHE A 119 -20.38 -5.85 -6.57
CA PHE A 119 -19.88 -4.50 -6.40
C PHE A 119 -20.64 -3.52 -7.29
N MET A 120 -21.02 -2.41 -6.71
CA MET A 120 -21.56 -1.21 -7.31
C MET A 120 -21.92 -1.34 -8.80
N TYR A 121 -23.19 -1.63 -9.06
CA TYR A 121 -23.76 -1.71 -10.41
C TYR A 121 -23.22 -2.81 -11.31
N GLY A 122 -22.56 -3.83 -10.76
CA GLY A 122 -22.08 -4.98 -11.51
C GLY A 122 -20.77 -4.76 -12.25
N THR A 123 -19.96 -3.79 -11.83
CA THR A 123 -18.64 -3.56 -12.40
C THR A 123 -17.68 -4.72 -12.15
N LEU A 124 -16.78 -4.95 -13.10
CA LEU A 124 -15.83 -6.05 -13.12
C LEU A 124 -14.42 -5.56 -12.80
N GLN A 125 -14.16 -5.24 -11.54
CA GLN A 125 -12.89 -4.67 -11.07
C GLN A 125 -11.66 -5.47 -11.55
N SER A 126 -11.77 -6.80 -11.59
CA SER A 126 -10.68 -7.67 -12.04
C SER A 126 -10.46 -7.65 -13.55
N SER A 127 -11.39 -7.08 -14.33
CA SER A 127 -11.28 -6.83 -15.79
C SER A 127 -11.07 -5.34 -16.07
N TYR A 128 -10.61 -4.56 -15.09
CA TYR A 128 -10.37 -3.13 -15.18
C TYR A 128 -11.61 -2.26 -15.43
N ASP A 129 -12.81 -2.80 -15.28
CA ASP A 129 -14.05 -2.04 -15.27
C ASP A 129 -14.20 -1.35 -13.90
N ILE A 130 -13.68 -0.13 -13.80
CA ILE A 130 -13.58 0.63 -12.55
C ILE A 130 -14.79 1.54 -12.43
N SER A 131 -15.63 1.30 -11.42
CA SER A 131 -16.68 2.28 -11.12
C SER A 131 -16.11 3.53 -10.47
N VAL A 132 -16.77 4.67 -10.71
CA VAL A 132 -16.43 5.96 -10.08
C VAL A 132 -16.33 5.85 -8.55
N GLU A 133 -17.17 5.02 -7.93
CA GLU A 133 -17.20 4.87 -6.47
C GLU A 133 -16.00 4.11 -5.90
N PHE A 134 -15.37 3.26 -6.71
CA PHE A 134 -14.17 2.50 -6.35
C PHE A 134 -12.89 3.04 -6.98
N ASN A 135 -13.00 4.10 -7.75
CA ASN A 135 -11.84 4.85 -8.17
C ASN A 135 -11.28 5.61 -6.96
N PRO A 136 -9.99 5.44 -6.59
CA PRO A 136 -9.39 6.19 -5.51
C PRO A 136 -9.59 7.70 -5.72
N GLY A 137 -10.38 8.32 -4.89
CA GLY A 137 -10.80 9.71 -5.08
C GLY A 137 -11.38 10.28 -3.80
N PRO A 138 -12.53 10.98 -3.85
CA PRO A 138 -13.07 11.75 -2.74
C PRO A 138 -13.23 11.00 -1.43
N ASN A 139 -13.49 9.70 -1.50
CA ASN A 139 -13.67 8.84 -0.33
C ASN A 139 -12.49 7.89 -0.07
N SER A 140 -11.30 8.20 -0.61
CA SER A 140 -10.10 7.41 -0.42
C SER A 140 -9.44 7.68 0.94
N SER A 141 -8.57 6.76 1.34
CA SER A 141 -7.69 6.94 2.51
C SER A 141 -6.87 8.24 2.40
N TYR A 142 -6.46 8.61 1.21
CA TYR A 142 -5.69 9.83 0.97
C TYR A 142 -6.41 11.10 1.45
N LEU A 143 -7.70 11.28 1.13
CA LEU A 143 -8.43 12.48 1.56
C LEU A 143 -8.60 12.54 3.08
N ILE A 144 -8.72 11.39 3.75
CA ILE A 144 -8.73 11.33 5.21
C ILE A 144 -7.38 11.81 5.76
N VAL A 145 -6.27 11.32 5.21
CA VAL A 145 -4.91 11.77 5.58
C VAL A 145 -4.76 13.28 5.36
N LYS A 146 -5.10 13.76 4.16
CA LYS A 146 -5.05 15.18 3.80
C LYS A 146 -5.85 16.04 4.78
N ASN A 147 -7.12 15.71 4.99
CA ASN A 147 -8.01 16.50 5.84
C ASN A 147 -7.59 16.49 7.32
N ALA A 148 -6.90 15.45 7.76
CA ALA A 148 -6.39 15.35 9.12
C ALA A 148 -5.05 16.10 9.33
N MET A 149 -4.11 16.02 8.39
CA MET A 149 -2.75 16.52 8.57
C MET A 149 -2.54 17.94 8.04
N VAL A 150 -3.13 18.27 6.89
CA VAL A 150 -2.89 19.55 6.22
C VAL A 150 -3.32 20.76 7.05
N PRO A 151 -4.44 20.76 7.81
CA PRO A 151 -4.76 21.86 8.71
C PRO A 151 -3.68 22.15 9.74
N LEU A 152 -3.03 21.11 10.28
CA LEU A 152 -1.90 21.28 11.20
C LEU A 152 -0.69 21.92 10.49
N LEU A 153 -0.34 21.43 9.29
CA LEU A 153 0.78 21.93 8.50
C LEU A 153 0.63 23.42 8.12
N ASN A 154 -0.60 23.90 7.99
CA ASN A 154 -0.92 25.29 7.66
C ASN A 154 -1.16 26.19 8.89
N HIS A 155 -1.11 25.65 10.10
CA HIS A 155 -1.32 26.44 11.31
C HIS A 155 -0.02 27.16 11.71
N PRO A 156 -0.01 28.50 11.91
CA PRO A 156 1.23 29.24 12.15
C PRO A 156 2.03 28.77 13.38
N ALA A 157 1.35 28.27 14.40
CA ALA A 157 2.02 27.82 15.62
C ALA A 157 2.90 26.57 15.40
N ILE A 158 2.66 25.76 14.32
CA ILE A 158 3.48 24.58 14.05
C ILE A 158 4.92 24.94 13.69
N ASP A 159 5.15 26.14 13.16
CA ASP A 159 6.47 26.64 12.84
C ASP A 159 7.39 26.76 14.07
N SER A 160 6.80 26.80 15.27
CA SER A 160 7.54 26.82 16.54
C SER A 160 8.01 25.43 17.02
N ILE A 161 7.55 24.36 16.39
CA ILE A 161 7.99 22.97 16.62
C ILE A 161 8.29 22.29 15.28
N PRO A 162 9.31 22.76 14.56
CA PRO A 162 9.55 22.42 13.15
C PRO A 162 9.80 20.93 12.93
N GLU A 163 10.31 20.20 13.92
CA GLU A 163 10.52 18.76 13.81
C GLU A 163 9.19 18.00 13.67
N VAL A 164 8.14 18.42 14.38
CA VAL A 164 6.80 17.82 14.26
C VAL A 164 6.17 18.17 12.92
N LYS A 165 6.33 19.43 12.47
CA LYS A 165 5.92 19.85 11.12
C LYS A 165 6.58 18.98 10.05
N ALA A 166 7.91 18.77 10.17
CA ALA A 166 8.68 17.94 9.25
C ALA A 166 8.15 16.49 9.18
N MET A 167 7.85 15.88 10.32
CA MET A 167 7.31 14.51 10.40
C MET A 167 5.93 14.39 9.75
N TYR A 168 5.01 15.33 10.00
CA TYR A 168 3.69 15.29 9.37
C TYR A 168 3.74 15.64 7.88
N LEU A 169 4.62 16.54 7.45
CA LEU A 169 4.85 16.80 6.03
C LEU A 169 5.34 15.54 5.31
N LEU A 170 6.29 14.80 5.92
CA LEU A 170 6.79 13.54 5.35
C LEU A 170 5.68 12.49 5.17
N LEU A 171 4.78 12.35 6.15
CA LEU A 171 3.65 11.42 6.04
C LEU A 171 2.65 11.85 4.96
N PHE A 172 2.33 13.13 4.88
CA PHE A 172 1.48 13.67 3.83
C PHE A 172 2.11 13.48 2.44
N ASP A 173 3.41 13.72 2.31
CA ASP A 173 4.15 13.56 1.06
C ASP A 173 4.17 12.10 0.60
N GLN A 174 4.33 11.13 1.51
CA GLN A 174 4.22 9.71 1.13
C GLN A 174 2.80 9.37 0.64
N ALA A 175 1.77 9.81 1.32
CA ALA A 175 0.40 9.57 0.87
C ALA A 175 0.15 10.23 -0.51
N SER A 176 0.74 11.41 -0.73
CA SER A 176 0.66 12.13 -2.00
C SER A 176 1.43 11.44 -3.13
N GLN A 177 2.60 10.84 -2.83
CA GLN A 177 3.32 10.02 -3.80
C GLN A 177 2.45 8.85 -4.28
N GLU A 178 1.77 8.16 -3.37
CA GLU A 178 0.92 7.02 -3.72
C GLU A 178 -0.25 7.43 -4.63
N ILE A 179 -0.93 8.53 -4.34
CA ILE A 179 -2.01 9.06 -5.21
C ILE A 179 -1.47 9.50 -6.58
N THR A 180 -0.28 10.10 -6.61
CA THR A 180 0.40 10.45 -7.87
C THR A 180 0.61 9.21 -8.73
N ASP A 181 1.04 8.12 -8.14
CA ASP A 181 1.31 6.87 -8.86
C ASP A 181 0.04 6.14 -9.30
N ILE A 182 -1.10 6.43 -8.67
CA ILE A 182 -2.41 5.92 -9.09
C ILE A 182 -2.93 6.70 -10.32
N HIS A 183 -2.88 8.03 -10.29
CA HIS A 183 -3.56 8.89 -11.27
C HIS A 183 -2.61 9.60 -12.26
N GLY A 184 -1.34 9.78 -11.92
CA GLY A 184 -0.35 10.50 -12.73
C GLY A 184 -0.33 12.02 -12.53
N ALA A 185 -1.42 12.62 -12.08
CA ALA A 185 -1.55 14.03 -11.72
C ALA A 185 -2.68 14.20 -10.71
N PHE A 186 -2.59 15.23 -9.86
CA PHE A 186 -3.67 15.66 -8.98
C PHE A 186 -3.38 17.06 -8.41
N PRO A 187 -4.30 17.70 -7.68
CA PRO A 187 -4.11 19.06 -7.18
C PRO A 187 -3.22 19.13 -5.92
N TYR A 188 -1.98 18.64 -6.01
CA TYR A 188 -1.06 18.53 -4.89
C TYR A 188 -0.80 19.87 -4.20
N ASP A 189 -0.44 20.92 -4.95
CA ASP A 189 -0.09 22.23 -4.40
C ASP A 189 -1.29 22.90 -3.73
N ASP A 190 -2.46 22.82 -4.35
CA ASP A 190 -3.71 23.32 -3.79
C ASP A 190 -4.10 22.57 -2.51
N PHE A 191 -3.90 21.25 -2.48
CA PHE A 191 -4.19 20.43 -1.31
C PHE A 191 -3.21 20.69 -0.17
N LEU A 192 -1.93 20.79 -0.45
CA LEU A 192 -0.91 21.10 0.55
C LEU A 192 -1.16 22.48 1.18
N THR A 193 -1.60 23.47 0.40
CA THR A 193 -1.96 24.80 0.89
C THR A 193 -3.36 24.87 1.49
N ASN A 194 -3.99 23.74 1.76
CA ASN A 194 -5.31 23.63 2.39
C ASN A 194 -6.45 24.35 1.64
N LYS A 195 -6.36 24.43 0.31
CA LYS A 195 -7.47 24.92 -0.51
C LYS A 195 -8.65 23.95 -0.42
N GLN A 196 -9.85 24.48 -0.11
CA GLN A 196 -11.02 23.68 0.21
C GLN A 196 -12.06 23.63 -0.92
N THR A 197 -11.96 24.51 -1.89
CA THR A 197 -12.99 24.65 -2.94
C THR A 197 -12.37 24.80 -4.32
N ALA A 198 -13.06 24.23 -5.32
CA ALA A 198 -12.74 24.41 -6.72
C ALA A 198 -12.70 25.93 -7.12
N PRO A 199 -12.02 26.28 -8.21
CA PRO A 199 -11.29 25.37 -9.07
C PRO A 199 -9.98 24.89 -8.45
N PHE A 200 -9.64 23.61 -8.69
CA PHE A 200 -8.36 23.04 -8.31
C PHE A 200 -7.42 22.97 -9.51
N THR A 201 -6.15 23.24 -9.26
CA THR A 201 -5.10 23.19 -10.29
C THR A 201 -4.34 21.87 -10.18
N TYR A 202 -4.45 21.03 -11.21
CA TYR A 202 -3.70 19.78 -11.28
C TYR A 202 -2.24 20.05 -11.64
N VAL A 203 -1.34 19.30 -11.02
CA VAL A 203 0.09 19.28 -11.33
C VAL A 203 0.53 17.84 -11.61
N GLY A 204 1.50 17.67 -12.50
CA GLY A 204 1.93 16.36 -12.99
C GLY A 204 2.91 15.65 -12.05
N ALA A 205 3.05 14.33 -12.24
CA ALA A 205 3.90 13.48 -11.42
C ALA A 205 5.36 13.97 -11.34
N GLU A 206 5.92 14.53 -12.40
CA GLU A 206 7.28 15.10 -12.38
C GLU A 206 7.43 16.20 -11.35
N HIS A 207 6.49 17.17 -11.36
CA HIS A 207 6.47 18.27 -10.40
C HIS A 207 6.36 17.74 -8.97
N ILE A 208 5.40 16.87 -8.72
CA ILE A 208 5.13 16.30 -7.40
C ILE A 208 6.35 15.55 -6.85
N TYR A 209 6.95 14.69 -7.67
CA TYR A 209 8.15 13.93 -7.27
C TYR A 209 9.33 14.83 -6.92
N LYS A 210 9.62 15.80 -7.78
CA LYS A 210 10.72 16.76 -7.53
C LYS A 210 10.47 17.61 -6.29
N THR A 211 9.22 18.00 -6.04
CA THR A 211 8.81 18.74 -4.86
C THR A 211 8.98 17.91 -3.58
N ILE A 212 8.46 16.69 -3.56
CA ILE A 212 8.57 15.79 -2.39
C ILE A 212 10.04 15.47 -2.08
N ILE A 213 10.86 15.19 -3.09
CA ILE A 213 12.31 14.95 -2.89
C ILE A 213 13.01 16.19 -2.33
N GLY A 214 12.60 17.38 -2.77
CA GLY A 214 13.06 18.64 -2.18
C GLY A 214 12.66 18.79 -0.71
N HIS A 215 11.41 18.47 -0.38
CA HIS A 215 10.93 18.46 1.00
C HIS A 215 11.73 17.49 1.88
N ILE A 216 12.02 16.28 1.39
CA ILE A 216 12.82 15.29 2.13
C ILE A 216 14.18 15.88 2.52
N GLY A 217 14.83 16.65 1.64
CA GLY A 217 16.08 17.35 1.98
C GLY A 217 15.90 18.30 3.18
N THR A 218 14.91 19.19 3.10
CA THR A 218 14.60 20.15 4.18
C THR A 218 14.18 19.44 5.48
N ILE A 219 13.38 18.38 5.36
CA ILE A 219 12.93 17.55 6.50
C ILE A 219 14.12 16.92 7.21
N THR A 220 15.03 16.29 6.47
CA THR A 220 16.21 15.62 7.06
C THR A 220 17.17 16.63 7.69
N ASP A 221 17.37 17.81 7.10
CA ASP A 221 18.16 18.89 7.67
C ASP A 221 17.56 19.40 8.99
N CYS A 222 16.24 19.60 9.04
CA CYS A 222 15.52 19.98 10.25
C CYS A 222 15.68 18.93 11.36
N LEU A 223 15.45 17.67 11.03
CA LEU A 223 15.55 16.57 11.99
C LEU A 223 16.99 16.38 12.49
N ALA A 224 18.00 16.54 11.63
CA ALA A 224 19.40 16.49 12.03
C ALA A 224 19.76 17.63 13.01
N HIS A 225 19.12 18.80 12.86
CA HIS A 225 19.33 19.93 13.76
C HIS A 225 18.84 19.69 15.20
N TYR A 226 17.94 18.70 15.40
CA TYR A 226 17.47 18.28 16.73
C TYR A 226 18.60 18.03 17.73
N GLU A 227 19.74 17.54 17.30
CA GLU A 227 20.89 17.31 18.18
C GLU A 227 21.41 18.59 18.83
N ALA A 228 21.26 19.76 18.21
CA ALA A 228 21.62 21.05 18.73
C ALA A 228 20.59 21.65 19.72
N ARG A 229 19.41 21.06 19.87
CA ARG A 229 18.36 21.55 20.77
C ARG A 229 18.74 21.37 22.22
N PRO A 230 18.26 22.26 23.14
CA PRO A 230 18.45 22.09 24.57
C PRO A 230 17.83 20.79 25.12
N ASP A 231 18.36 20.25 26.20
CA ASP A 231 17.86 18.98 26.78
C ASP A 231 16.38 19.02 27.16
N TRP A 232 15.89 20.16 27.68
CA TRP A 232 14.46 20.31 27.98
C TRP A 232 13.60 20.20 26.73
N TYR A 233 14.06 20.79 25.60
CA TYR A 233 13.35 20.72 24.33
C TYR A 233 13.31 19.27 23.81
N LYS A 234 14.45 18.59 23.80
CA LYS A 234 14.56 17.17 23.43
C LYS A 234 13.62 16.29 24.25
N ALA A 235 13.56 16.50 25.55
CA ALA A 235 12.68 15.73 26.44
C ALA A 235 11.18 15.98 26.16
N LYS A 236 10.78 17.21 25.85
CA LYS A 236 9.40 17.55 25.49
C LYS A 236 9.04 17.03 24.11
N LEU A 237 9.93 17.18 23.14
CA LEU A 237 9.72 16.67 21.79
C LEU A 237 9.60 15.14 21.77
N GLN A 238 10.42 14.43 22.55
CA GLN A 238 10.29 12.97 22.66
C GLN A 238 8.92 12.56 23.19
N ARG A 239 8.41 13.21 24.23
CA ARG A 239 7.06 12.96 24.75
C ARG A 239 5.99 13.26 23.69
N LEU A 240 6.14 14.36 22.96
CA LEU A 240 5.23 14.75 21.91
C LEU A 240 5.22 13.71 20.78
N MET A 241 6.39 13.21 20.37
CA MET A 241 6.51 12.10 19.42
C MET A 241 5.82 10.85 19.95
N ASP A 242 6.09 10.50 21.21
CA ASP A 242 5.49 9.34 21.87
C ASP A 242 3.97 9.41 21.90
N ASP A 243 3.41 10.59 22.06
CA ASP A 243 1.96 10.78 22.18
C ASP A 243 1.27 10.92 20.82
N ASN A 244 1.98 11.35 19.77
CA ASN A 244 1.36 11.72 18.49
C ASN A 244 1.74 10.83 17.29
N PHE A 245 2.77 9.99 17.36
CA PHE A 245 3.20 9.19 16.21
C PHE A 245 3.16 7.69 16.49
N ASP A 246 2.05 7.06 16.14
CA ASP A 246 1.87 5.61 16.28
C ASP A 246 2.48 4.82 15.10
N VAL A 247 2.73 5.46 13.95
CA VAL A 247 3.37 4.84 12.77
C VAL A 247 4.79 4.34 13.00
N CYS A 248 5.44 4.81 14.04
CA CYS A 248 6.78 4.41 14.42
C CYS A 248 6.84 3.65 15.74
N GLN A 249 5.71 3.28 16.33
CA GLN A 249 5.67 2.53 17.57
C GLN A 249 5.70 1.03 17.27
N ASN A 250 6.73 0.38 17.76
CA ASN A 250 6.89 -1.06 17.68
C ASN A 250 6.99 -1.66 19.09
N LYS A 251 6.07 -2.54 19.42
CA LYS A 251 6.02 -3.19 20.75
C LYS A 251 7.28 -4.02 21.06
N PHE A 252 7.94 -4.58 20.02
CA PHE A 252 9.12 -5.41 20.22
C PHE A 252 10.40 -4.60 20.45
N TYR A 253 10.47 -3.41 19.86
CA TYR A 253 11.68 -2.58 19.83
C TYR A 253 11.54 -1.26 20.59
N GLY A 254 10.31 -0.95 21.05
CA GLY A 254 10.03 0.31 21.68
C GLY A 254 9.68 1.42 20.68
N ARG A 255 9.90 2.66 21.09
CA ARG A 255 9.56 3.84 20.30
C ARG A 255 10.73 4.29 19.46
N THR A 256 10.43 4.82 18.29
CA THR A 256 11.44 5.37 17.41
C THR A 256 11.80 6.82 17.81
N GLY A 257 13.07 7.17 17.60
CA GLY A 257 13.57 8.52 17.76
C GLY A 257 13.66 9.31 16.44
N VAL A 258 14.22 10.50 16.52
CA VAL A 258 14.40 11.37 15.35
C VAL A 258 15.31 10.73 14.29
N ALA A 259 16.30 9.93 14.71
CA ALA A 259 17.22 9.26 13.79
C ALA A 259 16.49 8.26 12.86
N GLU A 260 15.50 7.55 13.37
CA GLU A 260 14.69 6.61 12.58
C GLU A 260 13.81 7.36 11.58
N TRP A 261 13.28 8.53 11.93
CA TRP A 261 12.56 9.38 11.00
C TRP A 261 13.43 9.85 9.83
N ILE A 262 14.70 10.17 10.09
CA ILE A 262 15.67 10.52 9.02
C ILE A 262 15.91 9.32 8.10
N ARG A 263 16.07 8.11 8.66
CA ARG A 263 16.22 6.88 7.88
C ARG A 263 14.99 6.58 7.04
N TYR A 264 13.81 6.76 7.59
CA TYR A 264 12.55 6.60 6.87
C TYR A 264 12.44 7.59 5.71
N ALA A 265 12.72 8.87 5.94
CA ALA A 265 12.71 9.90 4.90
C ALA A 265 13.68 9.57 3.75
N ASN A 266 14.91 9.15 4.07
CA ASN A 266 15.89 8.75 3.07
C ASN A 266 15.47 7.46 2.35
N SER A 267 14.80 6.52 3.03
CA SER A 267 14.27 5.31 2.39
C SER A 267 13.14 5.63 1.41
N LEU A 268 12.28 6.62 1.74
CA LEU A 268 11.28 7.14 0.81
C LEU A 268 11.94 7.81 -0.41
N LYS A 269 12.98 8.61 -0.20
CA LYS A 269 13.78 9.19 -1.31
C LYS A 269 14.37 8.11 -2.21
N LEU A 270 14.90 7.03 -1.63
CA LEU A 270 15.43 5.90 -2.40
C LEU A 270 14.32 5.21 -3.22
N ARG A 271 13.13 4.95 -2.63
CA ARG A 271 11.96 4.41 -3.36
C ARG A 271 11.62 5.28 -4.56
N MET A 272 11.41 6.58 -4.34
CA MET A 272 11.05 7.53 -5.39
C MET A 272 12.13 7.65 -6.47
N ALA A 273 13.40 7.59 -6.10
CA ALA A 273 14.51 7.54 -7.05
C ALA A 273 14.43 6.31 -7.97
N MET A 274 14.14 5.12 -7.40
CA MET A 274 14.01 3.90 -8.20
C MET A 274 12.78 3.91 -9.13
N HIS A 275 11.70 4.61 -8.75
CA HIS A 275 10.57 4.82 -9.67
C HIS A 275 10.99 5.61 -10.92
N CYS A 276 11.90 6.56 -10.77
CA CYS A 276 12.30 7.50 -11.84
C CYS A 276 13.43 7.00 -12.74
N VAL A 277 13.94 5.78 -12.58
CA VAL A 277 15.14 5.30 -13.30
C VAL A 277 15.06 5.40 -14.82
N LYS A 278 13.85 5.35 -15.40
CA LYS A 278 13.61 5.46 -16.83
C LYS A 278 13.29 6.88 -17.30
N ALA A 279 12.69 7.69 -16.43
CA ALA A 279 12.31 9.07 -16.77
C ALA A 279 13.47 10.05 -16.57
N GLU A 280 14.22 9.89 -15.50
CA GLU A 280 15.31 10.80 -15.08
C GLU A 280 16.53 10.00 -14.59
N PRO A 281 17.19 9.21 -15.45
CA PRO A 281 18.22 8.24 -15.00
C PRO A 281 19.38 8.88 -14.23
N GLN A 282 19.81 10.10 -14.57
CA GLN A 282 20.89 10.79 -13.86
C GLN A 282 20.46 11.27 -12.48
N LEU A 283 19.27 11.85 -12.37
CA LEU A 283 18.71 12.29 -11.09
C LEU A 283 18.38 11.09 -10.20
N ALA A 284 17.80 10.04 -10.76
CA ALA A 284 17.53 8.80 -10.03
C ALA A 284 18.80 8.22 -9.40
N HIS A 285 19.88 8.14 -10.17
CA HIS A 285 21.20 7.72 -9.66
C HIS A 285 21.68 8.61 -8.53
N GLN A 286 21.68 9.93 -8.73
CA GLN A 286 22.11 10.89 -7.73
C GLN A 286 21.29 10.77 -6.44
N TRP A 287 19.96 10.80 -6.55
CA TRP A 287 19.05 10.73 -5.40
C TRP A 287 19.18 9.42 -4.63
N ALA A 288 19.37 8.31 -5.32
CA ALA A 288 19.56 7.01 -4.69
C ALA A 288 20.86 6.93 -3.90
N GLU A 289 21.99 7.38 -4.47
CA GLU A 289 23.28 7.40 -3.77
C GLU A 289 23.28 8.39 -2.60
N GLU A 290 22.69 9.57 -2.76
CA GLU A 290 22.51 10.54 -1.68
C GLU A 290 21.69 9.95 -0.52
N ALA A 291 20.56 9.28 -0.82
CA ALA A 291 19.71 8.67 0.19
C ALA A 291 20.45 7.59 0.98
N VAL A 292 21.16 6.69 0.30
CA VAL A 292 21.93 5.63 0.94
C VAL A 292 23.09 6.20 1.76
N ALA A 293 23.80 7.20 1.25
CA ALA A 293 24.90 7.84 1.97
C ALA A 293 24.43 8.58 3.23
N ALA A 294 23.23 9.15 3.21
CA ALA A 294 22.61 9.83 4.35
C ALA A 294 22.05 8.85 5.40
N GLY A 295 21.90 7.58 5.05
CA GLY A 295 21.42 6.50 5.92
C GLY A 295 19.95 6.18 5.71
N VAL A 296 19.69 4.97 5.23
CA VAL A 296 18.36 4.36 5.04
C VAL A 296 18.05 3.38 6.16
N ILE A 297 16.87 2.76 6.14
CA ILE A 297 16.52 1.64 7.04
C ILE A 297 17.47 0.47 6.77
N GLU A 298 18.11 -0.06 7.84
CA GLU A 298 19.11 -1.13 7.77
C GLU A 298 18.81 -2.31 8.69
N SER A 299 17.79 -2.18 9.56
CA SER A 299 17.36 -3.22 10.48
C SER A 299 15.85 -3.18 10.68
N THR A 300 15.29 -4.28 11.13
CA THR A 300 13.84 -4.44 11.30
C THR A 300 13.25 -3.59 12.41
N ASP A 301 14.04 -3.20 13.41
CA ASP A 301 13.62 -2.27 14.47
C ASP A 301 13.45 -0.83 13.99
N GLN A 302 13.95 -0.51 12.78
CA GLN A 302 13.82 0.79 12.13
C GLN A 302 12.65 0.87 11.13
N GLU A 303 11.91 -0.23 10.92
CA GLU A 303 10.78 -0.23 10.00
C GLU A 303 9.65 0.67 10.47
N PHE A 304 8.99 1.30 9.51
CA PHE A 304 7.86 2.19 9.76
C PHE A 304 6.53 1.53 9.36
N GLY A 305 5.56 1.61 10.25
CA GLY A 305 4.21 1.08 10.02
C GLY A 305 3.34 1.19 11.26
N LEU A 306 2.06 0.89 11.08
CA LEU A 306 1.10 0.79 12.17
C LEU A 306 1.02 -0.66 12.65
N TYR A 307 1.28 -0.88 13.91
CA TYR A 307 1.11 -2.18 14.55
C TYR A 307 -0.33 -2.25 15.09
N GLY A 308 -1.30 -2.38 14.20
CA GLY A 308 -2.72 -2.25 14.48
C GLY A 308 -3.21 -3.16 15.59
N TYR A 309 -2.73 -4.41 15.65
CA TYR A 309 -3.07 -5.34 16.71
C TYR A 309 -2.72 -4.79 18.11
N GLN A 310 -1.61 -4.09 18.26
CA GLN A 310 -1.23 -3.42 19.51
C GLN A 310 -2.08 -2.20 19.83
N LEU A 311 -2.63 -1.57 18.79
CA LEU A 311 -3.47 -0.37 18.87
C LEU A 311 -4.97 -0.72 18.97
N GLY A 312 -5.30 -2.02 19.00
CA GLY A 312 -6.66 -2.52 19.16
C GLY A 312 -7.46 -2.66 17.87
N PHE A 313 -6.81 -2.76 16.71
CA PHE A 313 -7.46 -3.06 15.43
C PHE A 313 -6.63 -4.04 14.61
N GLY A 314 -7.29 -4.84 13.76
CA GLY A 314 -6.63 -5.79 12.87
C GLY A 314 -6.30 -5.18 11.51
N HIS A 315 -5.59 -5.94 10.68
CA HIS A 315 -5.34 -5.55 9.29
C HIS A 315 -6.67 -5.53 8.50
N PRO A 316 -6.98 -4.47 7.72
CA PRO A 316 -8.25 -4.34 6.99
C PRO A 316 -8.57 -5.52 6.07
N LEU A 317 -7.57 -6.10 5.44
CA LEU A 317 -7.75 -7.27 4.57
C LEU A 317 -8.40 -8.46 5.27
N ASN A 318 -8.22 -8.60 6.60
CA ASN A 318 -8.88 -9.68 7.34
C ASN A 318 -10.41 -9.56 7.25
N MET A 319 -10.94 -8.34 7.35
CA MET A 319 -12.37 -8.10 7.13
C MET A 319 -12.76 -8.33 5.68
N ILE A 320 -12.01 -7.76 4.73
CA ILE A 320 -12.33 -7.77 3.31
C ILE A 320 -12.30 -9.19 2.72
N TRP A 321 -11.26 -9.98 3.02
CA TRP A 321 -11.15 -11.33 2.45
C TRP A 321 -11.97 -12.37 3.21
N ILE A 322 -11.91 -12.33 4.55
CA ILE A 322 -12.48 -13.40 5.39
C ILE A 322 -13.94 -13.14 5.72
N SER A 323 -14.27 -11.92 6.19
CA SER A 323 -15.62 -11.61 6.66
C SER A 323 -16.56 -11.23 5.53
N TRP A 324 -16.13 -10.34 4.61
CA TRP A 324 -16.95 -9.90 3.46
C TRP A 324 -16.87 -10.86 2.28
N GLY A 325 -15.73 -11.49 2.07
CA GLY A 325 -15.55 -12.41 0.94
C GLY A 325 -15.23 -11.71 -0.38
N ASP A 326 -14.82 -10.48 -0.36
CA ASP A 326 -14.71 -9.59 -1.53
C ASP A 326 -13.43 -9.81 -2.35
N ALA A 327 -12.49 -10.57 -1.85
CA ALA A 327 -11.26 -10.89 -2.56
C ALA A 327 -10.82 -12.33 -2.31
N ARG A 328 -10.13 -12.91 -3.28
CA ARG A 328 -9.50 -14.23 -3.23
C ARG A 328 -8.10 -14.15 -3.81
N LEU A 329 -7.24 -15.09 -3.39
CA LEU A 329 -5.92 -15.25 -3.98
C LEU A 329 -6.04 -15.31 -5.51
N SER A 330 -5.17 -14.64 -6.22
CA SER A 330 -5.14 -14.69 -7.67
C SER A 330 -4.42 -15.94 -8.19
N ALA A 331 -4.76 -16.38 -9.40
CA ALA A 331 -4.08 -17.48 -10.08
C ALA A 331 -2.63 -17.16 -10.41
N SER A 332 -2.33 -15.92 -10.75
CA SER A 332 -0.95 -15.46 -11.01
C SER A 332 -0.09 -15.57 -9.77
N PHE A 333 -0.60 -15.13 -8.62
CA PHE A 333 0.17 -15.19 -7.38
C PHE A 333 0.34 -16.63 -6.89
N GLU A 334 -0.72 -17.46 -6.97
CA GLU A 334 -0.61 -18.92 -6.77
C GLU A 334 0.51 -19.51 -7.63
N SER A 335 0.42 -19.30 -8.95
CA SER A 335 1.36 -19.86 -9.92
C SER A 335 2.81 -19.43 -9.65
N LEU A 336 3.02 -18.17 -9.30
CA LEU A 336 4.33 -17.62 -8.93
C LEU A 336 4.88 -18.32 -7.68
N LEU A 337 4.11 -18.34 -6.59
CA LEU A 337 4.53 -18.95 -5.32
C LEU A 337 4.81 -20.45 -5.46
N MET A 338 3.96 -21.18 -6.18
CA MET A 338 4.11 -22.61 -6.41
C MET A 338 5.34 -22.91 -7.28
N SER A 339 5.57 -22.14 -8.35
CA SER A 339 6.73 -22.32 -9.23
C SER A 339 8.05 -22.03 -8.53
N LEU A 340 8.08 -21.09 -7.62
CA LEU A 340 9.27 -20.79 -6.80
C LEU A 340 9.38 -21.72 -5.60
N GLY A 341 8.32 -22.46 -5.24
CA GLY A 341 8.25 -23.25 -4.01
C GLY A 341 8.39 -22.37 -2.77
N HIS A 342 7.67 -21.24 -2.77
CA HIS A 342 7.77 -20.24 -1.73
C HIS A 342 7.28 -20.77 -0.36
N PRO A 343 7.92 -20.40 0.76
CA PRO A 343 7.52 -20.82 2.10
C PRO A 343 6.05 -20.59 2.45
N TYR A 344 5.38 -19.58 1.89
CA TYR A 344 3.94 -19.34 2.08
C TYR A 344 3.03 -20.50 1.60
N THR A 345 3.55 -21.40 0.80
CA THR A 345 2.83 -22.56 0.25
C THR A 345 3.29 -23.89 0.85
N GLN A 346 4.22 -23.88 1.82
CA GLN A 346 4.89 -25.06 2.34
C GLN A 346 4.76 -25.21 3.86
N GLY A 347 5.15 -26.39 4.36
CA GLY A 347 5.16 -26.71 5.79
C GLY A 347 3.76 -27.10 6.33
N ASP A 348 3.71 -27.28 7.63
CA ASP A 348 2.50 -27.71 8.34
C ASP A 348 1.48 -26.57 8.52
N TYR A 349 1.90 -25.33 8.29
CA TYR A 349 1.10 -24.12 8.46
C TYR A 349 1.28 -23.18 7.28
N PRO A 350 0.75 -23.55 6.10
CA PRO A 350 0.83 -22.66 4.93
C PRO A 350 0.05 -21.37 5.18
N PHE A 351 0.64 -20.26 4.77
CA PHE A 351 0.00 -18.95 4.93
C PHE A 351 -1.26 -18.83 4.08
N PHE A 352 -1.20 -19.31 2.82
CA PHE A 352 -2.39 -19.39 1.97
C PHE A 352 -3.03 -20.76 2.09
N LYS A 353 -4.34 -20.76 2.25
CA LYS A 353 -5.14 -21.99 2.40
C LYS A 353 -6.46 -21.87 1.67
N ASN A 354 -7.08 -23.02 1.38
CA ASN A 354 -8.46 -23.06 0.92
C ASN A 354 -9.39 -22.44 1.99
N ASN A 355 -10.43 -21.74 1.58
CA ASN A 355 -11.37 -21.05 2.49
C ASN A 355 -12.32 -22.01 3.25
N GLY A 356 -11.98 -23.29 3.35
CA GLY A 356 -12.70 -24.28 4.17
C GLY A 356 -13.94 -24.88 3.53
N GLY A 357 -14.32 -24.45 2.33
CA GLY A 357 -15.42 -24.99 1.54
C GLY A 357 -14.93 -25.90 0.41
N ALA A 358 -15.72 -26.93 0.04
CA ALA A 358 -15.45 -27.71 -1.14
C ALA A 358 -15.70 -26.87 -2.41
N ILE A 359 -14.72 -26.84 -3.30
CA ILE A 359 -14.89 -26.28 -4.63
C ILE A 359 -15.42 -27.41 -5.53
N VAL A 360 -16.62 -27.26 -6.04
CA VAL A 360 -17.28 -28.26 -6.89
C VAL A 360 -17.34 -27.73 -8.31
N ASN A 361 -16.71 -28.45 -9.23
CA ASN A 361 -16.91 -28.22 -10.66
C ASN A 361 -18.33 -28.60 -11.04
N THR A 362 -19.15 -27.62 -11.35
CA THR A 362 -20.58 -27.84 -11.65
C THR A 362 -20.82 -28.61 -12.95
N LYS A 363 -19.83 -28.70 -13.86
CA LYS A 363 -19.91 -29.43 -15.11
C LYS A 363 -19.52 -30.90 -14.96
N THR A 364 -18.50 -31.18 -14.16
CA THR A 364 -17.96 -32.55 -14.01
C THR A 364 -18.38 -33.22 -12.71
N GLY A 365 -18.84 -32.45 -11.73
CA GLY A 365 -19.12 -32.93 -10.38
C GLY A 365 -17.83 -33.19 -9.56
N GLU A 366 -16.66 -32.82 -10.07
CA GLU A 366 -15.40 -32.97 -9.36
C GLU A 366 -15.37 -32.08 -8.13
N VAL A 367 -14.89 -32.63 -7.02
CA VAL A 367 -14.75 -31.91 -5.73
C VAL A 367 -13.28 -31.74 -5.45
N LEU A 368 -12.83 -30.50 -5.26
CA LEU A 368 -11.52 -30.20 -4.74
C LEU A 368 -11.52 -30.35 -3.21
N GLU A 369 -10.64 -31.20 -2.70
CA GLU A 369 -10.52 -31.38 -1.25
C GLU A 369 -10.08 -30.08 -0.56
N PRO A 370 -10.83 -29.59 0.44
CA PRO A 370 -10.65 -28.25 0.99
C PRO A 370 -9.27 -27.95 1.57
N ASP A 371 -8.62 -28.96 2.17
CA ASP A 371 -7.43 -28.75 3.02
C ASP A 371 -6.10 -29.05 2.32
N THR A 372 -6.12 -29.45 1.07
CA THR A 372 -4.94 -30.03 0.44
C THR A 372 -4.34 -29.17 -0.68
N ARG A 373 -4.98 -28.07 -1.05
CA ARG A 373 -4.56 -27.31 -2.23
C ARG A 373 -4.82 -25.83 -2.12
N ILE A 374 -3.81 -25.05 -2.52
CA ILE A 374 -3.95 -23.63 -2.79
C ILE A 374 -4.54 -23.48 -4.19
N VAL A 375 -5.57 -22.66 -4.32
CA VAL A 375 -6.25 -22.38 -5.58
C VAL A 375 -6.55 -20.89 -5.68
N GLY A 376 -5.90 -20.22 -6.60
CA GLY A 376 -6.16 -18.83 -6.95
C GLY A 376 -7.25 -18.70 -8.00
N LEU A 377 -7.94 -17.59 -8.00
CA LEU A 377 -8.97 -17.25 -8.99
C LEU A 377 -8.31 -16.51 -10.16
N ARG A 378 -8.65 -16.89 -11.40
CA ARG A 378 -8.05 -16.31 -12.61
C ARG A 378 -8.45 -14.85 -12.79
N GLU A 379 -7.46 -13.98 -13.00
CA GLU A 379 -7.63 -12.55 -13.15
C GLU A 379 -8.46 -12.20 -14.39
N GLY A 380 -9.42 -11.29 -14.21
CA GLY A 380 -10.33 -10.85 -15.27
C GLY A 380 -11.35 -11.90 -15.68
N ILE A 381 -11.52 -12.99 -14.90
CA ILE A 381 -12.61 -13.94 -15.09
C ILE A 381 -13.95 -13.25 -14.75
N HIS A 382 -15.00 -13.64 -15.46
CA HIS A 382 -16.35 -13.26 -15.07
C HIS A 382 -16.76 -14.07 -13.82
N PRO A 383 -16.90 -13.42 -12.66
CA PRO A 383 -17.15 -14.13 -11.42
C PRO A 383 -18.56 -14.73 -11.37
N GLY A 384 -18.79 -15.58 -10.36
CA GLY A 384 -20.12 -16.11 -10.08
C GLY A 384 -21.06 -15.06 -9.51
N MET A 385 -22.35 -15.34 -9.58
CA MET A 385 -23.39 -14.53 -8.96
C MET A 385 -23.57 -14.91 -7.49
N GLY A 386 -23.77 -13.90 -6.63
CA GLY A 386 -24.14 -14.08 -5.23
C GLY A 386 -22.97 -14.13 -4.26
N GLN A 387 -23.26 -13.80 -3.02
CA GLN A 387 -22.31 -13.65 -1.91
C GLN A 387 -22.28 -14.85 -0.95
N SER A 388 -22.82 -16.00 -1.35
CA SER A 388 -22.76 -17.20 -0.53
C SER A 388 -22.06 -18.34 -1.28
N ALA A 389 -21.21 -19.07 -0.60
CA ALA A 389 -20.50 -20.23 -1.16
C ALA A 389 -21.45 -21.32 -1.70
N ALA A 390 -22.70 -21.37 -1.23
CA ALA A 390 -23.72 -22.29 -1.74
C ALA A 390 -24.20 -21.93 -3.16
N THR A 391 -24.13 -20.67 -3.55
CA THR A 391 -24.55 -20.15 -4.86
C THR A 391 -23.38 -19.73 -5.73
N ASN A 392 -22.23 -19.41 -5.13
CA ASN A 392 -21.02 -18.99 -5.82
C ASN A 392 -19.80 -19.77 -5.29
N PRO A 393 -19.39 -20.85 -5.94
CA PRO A 393 -18.28 -21.68 -5.49
C PRO A 393 -16.92 -20.98 -5.53
N MET A 394 -16.78 -19.85 -6.26
CA MET A 394 -15.54 -19.07 -6.28
C MET A 394 -15.20 -18.47 -4.91
N LEU A 395 -16.20 -18.30 -4.03
CA LEU A 395 -15.98 -17.89 -2.66
C LEU A 395 -15.22 -18.92 -1.81
N ASN A 396 -15.06 -20.15 -2.29
CA ASN A 396 -14.25 -21.19 -1.66
C ASN A 396 -12.80 -21.24 -2.16
N TYR A 397 -12.41 -20.37 -3.11
CA TYR A 397 -11.01 -20.24 -3.52
C TYR A 397 -10.15 -19.73 -2.35
N SER A 398 -8.83 -19.86 -2.47
CA SER A 398 -7.91 -19.66 -1.38
C SER A 398 -7.88 -18.24 -0.83
N VAL A 399 -7.67 -18.19 0.47
CA VAL A 399 -7.46 -16.99 1.28
C VAL A 399 -6.16 -17.16 2.06
N PHE A 400 -5.73 -16.11 2.75
CA PHE A 400 -4.67 -16.19 3.73
C PHE A 400 -5.19 -16.69 5.09
N ASP A 401 -4.27 -17.02 5.99
CA ASP A 401 -4.61 -17.31 7.39
C ASP A 401 -5.04 -16.02 8.11
N GLY A 402 -6.31 -15.97 8.54
CA GLY A 402 -6.92 -14.79 9.14
C GLY A 402 -6.32 -14.40 10.49
N ASP A 403 -5.85 -15.37 11.26
CA ASP A 403 -5.25 -15.11 12.59
C ASP A 403 -3.90 -14.43 12.44
N TYR A 404 -3.11 -14.83 11.45
CA TYR A 404 -1.86 -14.16 11.11
C TYR A 404 -2.10 -12.77 10.52
N MET A 405 -3.01 -12.65 9.57
CA MET A 405 -3.29 -11.35 8.94
C MET A 405 -3.84 -10.34 9.94
N ALA A 406 -4.65 -10.76 10.91
CA ALA A 406 -5.15 -9.87 11.95
C ALA A 406 -4.03 -9.22 12.77
N GLN A 407 -2.86 -9.86 12.86
CA GLN A 407 -1.70 -9.37 13.60
C GLN A 407 -0.67 -8.67 12.70
N ALA A 408 -0.82 -8.76 11.38
CA ALA A 408 0.13 -8.18 10.43
C ALA A 408 0.20 -6.65 10.58
N PRO A 409 1.42 -6.06 10.63
CA PRO A 409 1.58 -4.62 10.62
C PRO A 409 1.16 -4.01 9.28
N LEU A 410 0.69 -2.77 9.34
CA LEU A 410 0.40 -1.94 8.17
C LEU A 410 1.66 -1.13 7.84
N TYR A 411 2.57 -1.74 7.10
CA TYR A 411 3.87 -1.14 6.82
C TYR A 411 3.78 0.06 5.88
N LEU A 412 4.51 1.12 6.21
CA LEU A 412 4.82 2.24 5.32
C LEU A 412 6.16 2.01 4.60
N MET A 413 7.13 1.43 5.31
CA MET A 413 8.45 1.10 4.77
C MET A 413 9.04 -0.09 5.52
N LYS A 414 9.43 -1.14 4.77
CA LYS A 414 10.06 -2.35 5.30
C LYS A 414 11.55 -2.39 4.98
N LEU A 415 12.32 -3.05 5.83
CA LEU A 415 13.73 -3.35 5.55
C LEU A 415 13.90 -4.13 4.22
N SER A 416 13.05 -5.14 4.00
CA SER A 416 13.11 -5.96 2.79
C SER A 416 12.94 -5.12 1.52
N GLU A 417 12.04 -4.14 1.52
CA GLU A 417 11.87 -3.23 0.40
C GLU A 417 13.15 -2.42 0.14
N VAL A 418 13.71 -1.80 1.19
CA VAL A 418 14.94 -1.00 1.10
C VAL A 418 16.10 -1.86 0.58
N ASP A 419 16.19 -3.11 1.01
CA ASP A 419 17.22 -4.04 0.52
C ASP A 419 17.05 -4.35 -0.96
N PHE A 420 15.84 -4.60 -1.44
CA PHE A 420 15.61 -4.84 -2.87
C PHE A 420 15.86 -3.58 -3.72
N LEU A 421 15.54 -2.39 -3.23
CA LEU A 421 15.89 -1.13 -3.89
C LEU A 421 17.41 -0.95 -3.98
N ARG A 422 18.16 -1.29 -2.91
CA ARG A 422 19.63 -1.27 -2.92
C ARG A 422 20.21 -2.33 -3.84
N ALA A 423 19.62 -3.53 -3.88
CA ALA A 423 20.04 -4.59 -4.81
C ALA A 423 19.89 -4.15 -6.27
N GLU A 424 18.76 -3.51 -6.61
CA GLU A 424 18.53 -2.95 -7.94
C GLU A 424 19.54 -1.85 -8.28
N GLY A 425 19.76 -0.88 -7.38
CA GLY A 425 20.78 0.15 -7.59
C GLY A 425 22.17 -0.43 -7.80
N ALA A 426 22.54 -1.45 -7.03
CA ALA A 426 23.85 -2.11 -7.15
C ALA A 426 24.05 -2.82 -8.50
N ILE A 427 23.02 -3.51 -9.06
CA ILE A 427 23.14 -4.09 -10.42
C ILE A 427 23.16 -3.03 -11.52
N ARG A 428 22.69 -1.81 -11.25
CA ARG A 428 22.84 -0.65 -12.14
C ARG A 428 24.23 0.00 -12.04
N GLY A 429 25.10 -0.50 -11.14
CA GLY A 429 26.46 0.01 -10.91
C GLY A 429 26.52 1.22 -9.98
N TRP A 430 25.46 1.51 -9.23
CA TRP A 430 25.39 2.62 -8.28
C TRP A 430 25.99 2.21 -6.92
N ASN A 431 26.50 3.18 -6.17
CA ASN A 431 27.03 2.96 -4.84
C ASN A 431 25.91 2.81 -3.79
N MET A 432 25.47 1.60 -3.57
CA MET A 432 24.42 1.27 -2.60
C MET A 432 24.95 0.82 -1.24
N GLY A 433 26.25 0.96 -0.97
CA GLY A 433 26.87 0.63 0.31
C GLY A 433 27.07 -0.88 0.55
N GLY A 434 26.94 -1.73 -0.47
CA GLY A 434 27.16 -3.19 -0.40
C GLY A 434 26.91 -3.88 -1.73
N ALA A 435 27.02 -5.20 -1.74
CA ALA A 435 26.83 -6.01 -2.95
C ALA A 435 25.34 -6.33 -3.20
N ALA A 436 24.93 -6.38 -4.47
CA ALA A 436 23.57 -6.70 -4.87
C ALA A 436 23.08 -8.03 -4.27
N ARG A 437 23.93 -9.05 -4.28
CA ARG A 437 23.62 -10.37 -3.69
C ARG A 437 23.28 -10.28 -2.20
N GLU A 438 24.07 -9.53 -1.45
CA GLU A 438 23.87 -9.39 0.01
C GLU A 438 22.51 -8.77 0.32
N PHE A 439 22.17 -7.69 -0.39
CA PHE A 439 20.86 -7.05 -0.24
C PHE A 439 19.72 -7.95 -0.70
N TYR A 440 19.86 -8.63 -1.84
CA TYR A 440 18.86 -9.54 -2.36
C TYR A 440 18.54 -10.68 -1.39
N GLU A 441 19.56 -11.41 -0.91
CA GLU A 441 19.38 -12.52 0.02
C GLU A 441 18.85 -12.03 1.39
N ARG A 442 19.30 -10.87 1.87
CA ARG A 442 18.79 -10.25 3.10
C ARG A 442 17.35 -9.81 2.94
N GLY A 443 16.99 -9.19 1.81
CA GLY A 443 15.63 -8.81 1.48
C GLY A 443 14.67 -10.00 1.52
N ILE A 444 15.07 -11.17 0.99
CA ILE A 444 14.27 -12.39 1.10
C ILE A 444 14.11 -12.83 2.55
N ARG A 445 15.15 -12.79 3.37
CA ARG A 445 15.11 -13.23 4.77
C ARG A 445 14.19 -12.39 5.64
N TYR A 446 14.11 -11.09 5.36
CA TYR A 446 13.26 -10.15 6.11
C TYR A 446 11.96 -9.78 5.39
N ALA A 447 11.57 -10.55 4.37
CA ALA A 447 10.37 -10.32 3.59
C ALA A 447 9.06 -10.60 4.35
N TYR A 448 9.10 -11.40 5.39
CA TYR A 448 7.93 -12.04 5.96
C TYR A 448 7.15 -11.15 6.92
N LEU A 449 5.81 -11.21 6.84
CA LEU A 449 4.90 -10.42 7.65
C LEU A 449 4.90 -10.83 9.13
N PHE A 450 5.25 -12.10 9.40
CA PHE A 450 4.93 -12.77 10.67
C PHE A 450 6.13 -13.05 11.56
N GLU A 451 7.30 -12.72 11.12
CA GLU A 451 8.57 -12.93 11.82
C GLU A 451 8.58 -12.45 13.27
N ARG A 452 7.58 -11.65 13.64
CA ARG A 452 7.49 -10.93 14.91
C ARG A 452 6.26 -11.23 15.72
N SER A 453 5.44 -12.22 15.35
CA SER A 453 4.37 -12.66 16.23
C SER A 453 4.96 -13.56 17.32
N GLU A 454 4.44 -13.46 18.53
CA GLU A 454 4.89 -14.32 19.66
C GLU A 454 4.65 -15.82 19.40
N ASP A 455 3.70 -16.13 18.50
CA ASP A 455 3.28 -17.48 18.15
C ASP A 455 3.99 -18.05 16.92
N TRP A 456 4.87 -17.26 16.30
CA TRP A 456 5.54 -17.67 15.06
C TRP A 456 6.64 -18.70 15.31
N GLN A 457 6.65 -19.77 14.53
CA GLN A 457 7.65 -20.84 14.63
C GLN A 457 8.91 -20.46 13.82
N HIS A 458 9.69 -19.53 14.32
CA HIS A 458 10.88 -18.98 13.68
C HIS A 458 11.85 -20.05 13.13
N GLU A 459 12.19 -21.07 13.92
CA GLU A 459 13.16 -22.07 13.53
C GLU A 459 12.74 -22.89 12.28
N MET A 460 11.48 -23.27 12.20
CA MET A 460 10.95 -23.99 11.04
C MET A 460 10.96 -23.13 9.79
N TYR A 461 10.61 -21.86 9.96
CA TYR A 461 10.53 -20.92 8.87
C TYR A 461 11.90 -20.54 8.32
N ASP A 462 12.88 -20.29 9.18
CA ASP A 462 14.27 -20.02 8.81
C ASP A 462 14.84 -21.16 7.96
N ALA A 463 14.56 -22.42 8.31
CA ALA A 463 14.97 -23.56 7.52
C ALA A 463 14.33 -23.58 6.13
N LEU A 464 13.05 -23.26 6.00
CA LEU A 464 12.37 -23.15 4.70
C LEU A 464 12.94 -22.03 3.84
N VAL A 465 13.31 -20.91 4.45
CA VAL A 465 13.91 -19.76 3.76
C VAL A 465 15.32 -20.10 3.25
N ASP A 466 16.12 -20.80 4.03
CA ASP A 466 17.46 -21.24 3.63
C ASP A 466 17.41 -22.14 2.39
N ASP A 467 16.49 -23.11 2.36
CA ASP A 467 16.25 -23.96 1.20
C ASP A 467 15.72 -23.16 0.00
N TYR A 468 14.81 -22.21 0.26
CA TYR A 468 14.21 -21.37 -0.77
C TYR A 468 15.24 -20.51 -1.51
N ILE A 469 16.12 -19.84 -0.79
CA ILE A 469 17.17 -18.98 -1.38
C ILE A 469 18.13 -19.77 -2.30
N GLN A 470 18.30 -21.08 -2.07
CA GLN A 470 19.21 -21.94 -2.85
C GLN A 470 18.55 -22.52 -4.12
N ARG A 471 17.29 -22.27 -4.40
CA ARG A 471 16.59 -22.83 -5.57
C ARG A 471 17.09 -22.20 -6.86
N ALA A 472 17.84 -22.94 -7.64
CA ALA A 472 18.44 -22.44 -8.89
C ALA A 472 17.44 -22.33 -10.04
N GLU A 473 16.36 -23.13 -10.03
CA GLU A 473 15.39 -23.22 -11.12
C GLU A 473 13.97 -23.17 -10.58
N ALA A 474 13.04 -22.63 -11.39
CA ALA A 474 11.61 -22.74 -11.12
C ALA A 474 11.16 -24.19 -11.23
N VAL A 475 10.26 -24.59 -10.35
CA VAL A 475 9.58 -25.88 -10.43
C VAL A 475 8.49 -25.79 -11.50
N PRO A 476 8.39 -26.75 -12.41
CA PRO A 476 7.29 -26.80 -13.37
C PRO A 476 5.95 -26.81 -12.62
N TYR A 477 5.11 -25.84 -12.92
CA TYR A 477 3.78 -25.71 -12.35
C TYR A 477 2.78 -25.43 -13.46
N THR A 478 1.58 -25.99 -13.35
CA THR A 478 0.46 -25.70 -14.23
C THR A 478 -0.72 -25.32 -13.36
N TYR A 479 -1.22 -24.11 -13.54
CA TYR A 479 -2.46 -23.66 -12.93
C TYR A 479 -3.63 -24.48 -13.49
N HIS A 480 -4.50 -24.92 -12.60
CA HIS A 480 -5.70 -25.66 -12.93
C HIS A 480 -6.92 -25.04 -12.24
N ASP A 481 -7.86 -24.53 -13.03
CA ASP A 481 -9.12 -24.00 -12.51
C ASP A 481 -10.06 -25.14 -12.13
N PRO A 482 -10.40 -25.34 -10.85
CA PRO A 482 -11.27 -26.44 -10.43
C PRO A 482 -12.69 -26.35 -10.97
N LEU A 483 -13.16 -25.16 -11.35
CA LEU A 483 -14.46 -24.98 -11.97
C LEU A 483 -14.43 -25.24 -13.49
N GLY A 484 -13.25 -25.38 -14.09
CA GLY A 484 -13.09 -25.59 -15.53
C GLY A 484 -13.61 -24.42 -16.38
N MET A 485 -13.60 -23.21 -15.84
CA MET A 485 -14.02 -21.99 -16.56
C MET A 485 -12.94 -21.52 -17.51
N VAL A 486 -11.67 -21.74 -17.15
CA VAL A 486 -10.50 -21.50 -17.99
C VAL A 486 -9.73 -22.79 -18.21
N ALA A 487 -8.94 -22.83 -19.28
CA ALA A 487 -8.07 -23.97 -19.55
C ALA A 487 -6.87 -23.98 -18.58
N ASP A 488 -6.27 -25.15 -18.42
CA ASP A 488 -5.00 -25.30 -17.71
C ASP A 488 -3.93 -24.39 -18.33
N GLU A 489 -3.19 -23.66 -17.48
CA GLU A 489 -2.21 -22.69 -17.93
C GLU A 489 -0.84 -22.94 -17.27
N PRO A 490 0.22 -23.26 -18.06
CA PRO A 490 1.55 -23.42 -17.52
C PRO A 490 2.07 -22.10 -16.92
N SER A 491 2.78 -22.21 -15.80
CA SER A 491 3.44 -21.06 -15.18
C SER A 491 4.33 -20.29 -16.15
N VAL A 492 4.23 -18.98 -16.09
CA VAL A 492 5.07 -18.05 -16.85
C VAL A 492 6.40 -17.76 -16.18
N THR A 493 6.58 -18.14 -14.91
CA THR A 493 7.83 -18.00 -14.13
C THR A 493 8.91 -18.89 -14.70
N LYS A 494 10.06 -18.32 -15.06
CA LYS A 494 11.17 -19.03 -15.68
C LYS A 494 12.48 -18.94 -14.89
N ILE A 495 12.53 -18.05 -13.90
CA ILE A 495 13.71 -17.84 -13.06
C ILE A 495 13.63 -18.70 -11.79
N GLY A 496 14.80 -19.08 -11.26
CA GLY A 496 14.92 -19.56 -9.89
C GLY A 496 15.12 -18.40 -8.91
N VAL A 497 15.30 -18.75 -7.64
CA VAL A 497 15.56 -17.81 -6.56
C VAL A 497 17.05 -17.55 -6.37
N ALA A 498 17.88 -18.60 -6.48
CA ALA A 498 19.31 -18.51 -6.19
C ALA A 498 19.99 -17.42 -7.02
N TRP A 499 20.81 -16.62 -6.34
CA TRP A 499 21.60 -15.59 -7.00
C TRP A 499 22.75 -16.21 -7.80
N ASP A 500 22.90 -15.80 -9.06
CA ASP A 500 24.04 -16.16 -9.90
C ASP A 500 24.72 -14.88 -10.42
N GLU A 501 26.01 -14.74 -10.15
CA GLU A 501 26.78 -13.60 -10.66
C GLU A 501 26.93 -13.63 -12.18
N GLY A 502 26.79 -14.78 -12.81
CA GLY A 502 26.82 -14.97 -14.26
C GLY A 502 25.54 -14.52 -14.98
N ASP A 503 24.43 -14.29 -14.23
CA ASP A 503 23.19 -13.82 -14.81
C ASP A 503 23.33 -12.42 -15.45
N SER A 504 22.60 -12.17 -16.54
CA SER A 504 22.50 -10.83 -17.11
C SER A 504 21.86 -9.86 -16.13
N GLN A 505 22.06 -8.55 -16.32
CA GLN A 505 21.41 -7.52 -15.51
C GLN A 505 19.88 -7.67 -15.55
N GLU A 506 19.32 -8.01 -16.69
CA GLU A 506 17.87 -8.20 -16.86
C GLU A 506 17.36 -9.40 -16.04
N VAL A 507 18.06 -10.53 -16.01
CA VAL A 507 17.69 -11.69 -15.18
C VAL A 507 17.85 -11.37 -13.68
N LYS A 508 18.91 -10.66 -13.30
CA LYS A 508 19.09 -10.18 -11.93
C LYS A 508 17.96 -9.25 -11.51
N LEU A 509 17.53 -8.34 -12.39
CA LEU A 509 16.41 -7.46 -12.15
C LEU A 509 15.10 -8.26 -11.98
N GLU A 510 14.83 -9.21 -12.88
CA GLU A 510 13.66 -10.09 -12.77
C GLU A 510 13.62 -10.81 -11.42
N LYS A 511 14.77 -11.35 -10.96
CA LYS A 511 14.87 -11.98 -9.62
C LYS A 511 14.59 -10.99 -8.49
N ILE A 512 15.21 -9.82 -8.51
CA ILE A 512 15.05 -8.79 -7.48
C ILE A 512 13.57 -8.34 -7.40
N ILE A 513 12.98 -7.97 -8.52
CA ILE A 513 11.61 -7.47 -8.54
C ILE A 513 10.60 -8.57 -8.20
N THR A 514 10.83 -9.80 -8.63
CA THR A 514 9.98 -10.93 -8.24
C THR A 514 9.98 -11.15 -6.73
N GLN A 515 11.14 -11.09 -6.08
CA GLN A 515 11.21 -11.23 -4.63
C GLN A 515 10.66 -9.99 -3.90
N LYS A 516 10.91 -8.78 -4.43
CA LYS A 516 10.31 -7.54 -3.91
C LYS A 516 8.78 -7.59 -3.99
N TYR A 517 8.23 -8.07 -5.11
CA TYR A 517 6.80 -8.26 -5.29
C TYR A 517 6.20 -9.19 -4.22
N ILE A 518 6.81 -10.35 -3.98
CA ILE A 518 6.34 -11.28 -2.94
C ILE A 518 6.46 -10.65 -1.54
N ALA A 519 7.58 -9.98 -1.27
CA ALA A 519 7.86 -9.32 0.01
C ALA A 519 6.93 -8.12 0.28
N ALA A 520 6.46 -7.45 -0.75
CA ALA A 520 5.57 -6.31 -0.63
C ALA A 520 4.16 -6.72 -0.19
N PHE A 521 3.74 -7.97 -0.41
CA PHE A 521 2.43 -8.43 0.03
C PHE A 521 2.23 -8.13 1.54
N PRO A 522 1.11 -7.54 1.97
CA PRO A 522 -0.06 -7.15 1.17
C PRO A 522 -0.02 -5.70 0.63
N ASN A 523 1.10 -5.01 0.63
CA ASN A 523 1.24 -3.67 0.04
C ASN A 523 1.36 -3.78 -1.50
N SER A 524 0.25 -3.99 -2.16
CA SER A 524 0.14 -4.14 -3.61
C SER A 524 0.55 -2.89 -4.39
N PHE A 525 0.51 -1.75 -3.75
CA PHE A 525 0.76 -0.47 -4.40
C PHE A 525 2.16 -0.42 -5.03
N GLU A 526 3.20 -0.71 -4.24
CA GLU A 526 4.58 -0.78 -4.72
C GLU A 526 4.79 -1.93 -5.72
N ALA A 527 4.09 -3.06 -5.52
CA ALA A 527 4.13 -4.17 -6.46
C ALA A 527 3.57 -3.78 -7.85
N TRP A 528 2.48 -3.01 -7.90
CA TRP A 528 1.93 -2.49 -9.15
C TRP A 528 2.82 -1.42 -9.80
N VAL A 529 3.47 -0.56 -9.02
CA VAL A 529 4.49 0.37 -9.54
C VAL A 529 5.64 -0.40 -10.20
N ASP A 530 6.19 -1.41 -9.52
CA ASP A 530 7.28 -2.22 -10.06
C ASP A 530 6.89 -2.98 -11.33
N LEU A 531 5.70 -3.55 -11.37
CA LEU A 531 5.16 -4.22 -12.53
C LEU A 531 5.06 -3.27 -13.75
N ARG A 532 4.58 -2.04 -13.55
CA ARG A 532 4.48 -1.03 -14.61
C ARG A 532 5.85 -0.57 -15.12
N ARG A 533 6.80 -0.29 -14.21
CA ARG A 533 8.10 0.26 -14.59
C ARG A 533 9.07 -0.78 -15.14
N THR A 534 8.96 -2.06 -14.74
CA THR A 534 9.93 -3.10 -15.11
C THR A 534 9.36 -4.21 -15.99
N GLY A 535 8.07 -4.47 -15.91
CA GLY A 535 7.41 -5.63 -16.51
C GLY A 535 7.56 -6.93 -15.69
N TYR A 536 8.04 -6.84 -14.43
CA TYR A 536 8.24 -7.97 -13.54
C TYR A 536 7.39 -7.85 -12.26
N PRO A 537 7.01 -8.99 -11.63
CA PRO A 537 7.23 -10.37 -12.09
C PRO A 537 6.41 -10.69 -13.34
N ARG A 538 6.73 -11.82 -14.00
CA ARG A 538 5.88 -12.33 -15.07
C ARG A 538 4.63 -12.94 -14.47
N LEU A 539 3.48 -12.44 -14.89
CA LEU A 539 2.15 -12.84 -14.41
C LEU A 539 1.29 -13.30 -15.59
N PHE A 540 0.20 -13.98 -15.31
CA PHE A 540 -0.77 -14.33 -16.36
C PHE A 540 -1.40 -13.06 -16.95
N PRO A 541 -1.70 -13.03 -18.25
CA PRO A 541 -2.43 -11.93 -18.84
C PRO A 541 -3.84 -11.84 -18.23
N VAL A 542 -4.31 -10.65 -17.91
CA VAL A 542 -5.67 -10.45 -17.41
C VAL A 542 -6.67 -10.78 -18.52
N LEU A 543 -7.62 -11.65 -18.21
CA LEU A 543 -8.73 -11.97 -19.12
C LEU A 543 -9.67 -10.75 -19.20
N ASN A 544 -10.27 -10.55 -20.38
CA ASN A 544 -11.25 -9.49 -20.58
C ASN A 544 -10.74 -8.08 -20.18
N ALA A 545 -9.43 -7.82 -20.34
CA ALA A 545 -8.79 -6.54 -19.97
C ALA A 545 -9.37 -5.32 -20.74
N ASP A 546 -10.10 -5.56 -21.83
CA ASP A 546 -10.76 -4.57 -22.66
C ASP A 546 -12.17 -4.17 -22.19
N GLU A 547 -12.66 -4.74 -21.10
CA GLU A 547 -13.97 -4.41 -20.51
C GLU A 547 -13.97 -3.10 -19.72
N GLY A 548 -12.78 -2.53 -19.39
CA GLY A 548 -12.66 -1.23 -18.78
C GLY A 548 -13.03 -0.09 -19.74
N ASP A 549 -12.14 0.89 -19.91
CA ASP A 549 -12.36 1.99 -20.85
C ASP A 549 -12.11 1.61 -22.34
N GLY A 550 -11.79 0.36 -22.62
CA GLY A 550 -11.55 -0.17 -23.97
C GLY A 550 -10.19 0.18 -24.56
N THR A 551 -9.30 0.83 -23.82
CA THR A 551 -7.95 1.20 -24.29
C THR A 551 -6.92 0.10 -24.09
N LEU A 552 -7.19 -0.85 -23.19
CA LEU A 552 -6.35 -2.02 -22.92
C LEU A 552 -6.71 -3.20 -23.82
N ARG A 553 -5.77 -4.11 -24.02
CA ARG A 553 -5.93 -5.35 -24.79
C ARG A 553 -5.47 -6.53 -23.94
N TYR A 554 -5.85 -7.74 -24.33
CA TYR A 554 -5.32 -8.95 -23.72
C TYR A 554 -3.79 -8.93 -23.67
N GLY A 555 -3.25 -9.10 -22.48
CA GLY A 555 -1.81 -9.03 -22.20
C GLY A 555 -1.31 -7.65 -21.77
N ASP A 556 -2.13 -6.60 -21.91
CA ASP A 556 -1.81 -5.30 -21.33
C ASP A 556 -2.08 -5.28 -19.83
N ILE A 557 -1.37 -4.42 -19.13
CA ILE A 557 -1.62 -4.10 -17.72
C ILE A 557 -2.12 -2.66 -17.61
N ILE A 558 -3.03 -2.43 -16.69
CA ILE A 558 -3.51 -1.08 -16.40
C ILE A 558 -2.36 -0.18 -15.94
N ARG A 559 -2.24 1.00 -16.53
CA ARG A 559 -1.16 1.95 -16.28
C ARG A 559 -1.49 3.00 -15.23
N ARG A 560 -2.75 3.32 -15.08
CA ARG A 560 -3.27 4.28 -14.09
C ARG A 560 -4.77 4.10 -13.91
N CYS A 561 -5.29 4.64 -12.82
CA CYS A 561 -6.73 4.89 -12.70
C CYS A 561 -7.08 6.21 -13.39
N PRO A 562 -8.20 6.30 -14.12
CA PRO A 562 -8.74 7.55 -14.60
C PRO A 562 -8.92 8.56 -13.46
N PHE A 563 -8.99 9.84 -13.77
CA PHE A 563 -9.30 10.85 -12.77
C PHE A 563 -10.69 10.63 -12.16
N PRO A 564 -10.87 10.90 -10.87
CA PRO A 564 -12.19 10.83 -10.25
C PRO A 564 -13.05 12.04 -10.68
N ASP A 565 -13.90 11.86 -11.66
CA ASP A 565 -14.83 12.84 -12.22
C ASP A 565 -16.18 12.83 -11.47
N THR A 566 -16.17 13.22 -10.22
CA THR A 566 -17.32 13.02 -9.30
C THR A 566 -18.42 14.06 -9.42
N ASP A 567 -18.12 15.23 -9.99
CA ASP A 567 -19.06 16.34 -10.18
C ASP A 567 -18.63 17.29 -11.33
N ASP A 568 -19.49 18.25 -11.68
CA ASP A 568 -19.21 19.22 -12.76
C ASP A 568 -17.95 20.05 -12.51
N ALA A 569 -17.58 20.30 -11.25
CA ALA A 569 -16.39 21.08 -10.91
C ALA A 569 -15.12 20.25 -11.15
N SER A 570 -15.11 18.99 -10.71
CA SER A 570 -13.97 18.09 -10.96
C SER A 570 -13.76 17.82 -12.45
N VAL A 571 -14.83 17.64 -13.21
CA VAL A 571 -14.78 17.51 -14.69
C VAL A 571 -14.17 18.77 -15.31
N ALA A 572 -14.56 19.97 -14.86
CA ALA A 572 -13.99 21.21 -15.37
C ALA A 572 -12.51 21.37 -15.03
N ASP A 573 -12.10 21.08 -13.80
CA ASP A 573 -10.72 21.17 -13.34
C ASP A 573 -9.80 20.19 -14.09
N ILE A 574 -10.29 18.94 -14.34
CA ILE A 574 -9.60 17.93 -15.14
C ILE A 574 -9.40 18.42 -16.58
N ALA A 575 -10.45 18.97 -17.19
CA ALA A 575 -10.39 19.47 -18.57
C ALA A 575 -9.48 20.70 -18.70
N GLU A 576 -9.42 21.57 -17.69
CA GLU A 576 -8.64 22.80 -17.73
C GLU A 576 -7.16 22.57 -17.48
N THR A 577 -6.81 21.73 -16.51
CA THR A 577 -5.42 21.52 -16.07
C THR A 577 -5.00 20.05 -15.96
N GLY A 578 -5.93 19.12 -15.74
CA GLY A 578 -5.62 17.73 -15.45
C GLY A 578 -5.00 16.98 -16.61
N LEU A 579 -5.54 17.14 -17.84
CA LEU A 579 -5.01 16.44 -19.02
C LEU A 579 -3.63 16.97 -19.43
N GLU A 580 -3.41 18.28 -19.31
CA GLU A 580 -2.09 18.87 -19.55
C GLU A 580 -1.07 18.38 -18.51
N ALA A 581 -1.44 18.35 -17.24
CA ALA A 581 -0.60 17.86 -16.14
C ALA A 581 -0.27 16.37 -16.26
N LEU A 582 -1.20 15.56 -16.77
CA LEU A 582 -0.98 14.15 -17.07
C LEU A 582 -0.04 13.96 -18.29
N GLY A 583 -0.10 14.89 -19.24
CA GLY A 583 0.62 14.81 -20.52
C GLY A 583 -0.02 13.84 -21.53
N GLY A 584 -1.33 13.59 -21.41
CA GLY A 584 -2.07 12.68 -22.27
C GLY A 584 -3.56 12.64 -21.96
N GLU A 585 -4.27 11.78 -22.67
CA GLU A 585 -5.69 11.53 -22.47
C GLU A 585 -5.93 10.74 -21.18
N ASP A 586 -7.10 10.91 -20.58
CA ASP A 586 -7.51 10.26 -19.34
C ASP A 586 -7.92 8.79 -19.55
N TYR A 587 -6.98 7.96 -20.01
CA TYR A 587 -7.19 6.56 -20.30
C TYR A 587 -6.43 5.63 -19.33
N GLN A 588 -6.94 4.42 -19.14
CA GLN A 588 -6.28 3.37 -18.37
C GLN A 588 -4.94 2.93 -18.97
N ALA A 589 -4.79 3.05 -20.29
CA ALA A 589 -3.54 2.75 -21.00
C ALA A 589 -2.52 3.91 -20.99
N THR A 590 -2.91 5.11 -20.54
CA THR A 590 -2.01 6.26 -20.51
C THR A 590 -0.92 6.05 -19.47
N ARG A 591 0.35 6.15 -19.93
CA ARG A 591 1.51 6.03 -19.03
C ARG A 591 1.73 7.33 -18.27
N ILE A 592 1.98 7.22 -16.98
CA ILE A 592 2.35 8.38 -16.18
C ILE A 592 3.83 8.72 -16.36
N TRP A 593 4.26 9.88 -15.87
CA TRP A 593 5.58 10.46 -16.16
C TRP A 593 6.77 9.50 -16.01
N TRP A 594 6.84 8.70 -14.96
CA TRP A 594 7.94 7.76 -14.72
C TRP A 594 7.79 6.42 -15.44
N ASP A 595 6.59 6.06 -15.89
CA ASP A 595 6.31 4.79 -16.60
C ASP A 595 6.68 4.92 -18.09
N LYS A 596 7.97 4.86 -18.41
CA LYS A 596 8.46 4.97 -19.79
C LYS A 596 8.54 3.60 -20.47
N ASP A 597 8.12 3.57 -21.73
CA ASP A 597 8.23 2.40 -22.60
C ASP A 597 9.62 2.30 -23.24
N VAL A 598 10.61 2.06 -22.39
CA VAL A 598 12.02 1.88 -22.77
C VAL A 598 12.60 0.68 -22.05
N PRO A 599 13.70 0.06 -22.54
CA PRO A 599 14.36 -1.04 -21.85
C PRO A 599 14.74 -0.70 -20.39
N ASN A 600 14.91 -1.73 -19.57
CA ASN A 600 15.28 -1.56 -18.17
C ASN A 600 16.76 -1.11 -17.99
N PHE A 601 17.61 -1.39 -19.01
CA PHE A 601 19.04 -1.06 -19.03
C PHE A 601 19.44 -0.48 -20.39
#